data_6892ceba1d61385519583adc8f8bb71a
#
_entry.id   6892ceba1d61385519583adc8f8bb71a
#
_cell.length_a   1.000
_cell.length_b   1.000
_cell.length_c   1.000
_cell.angle_alpha   90.00
_cell.angle_beta   90.00
_cell.angle_gamma   90.00
#
_symmetry.space_group_name_H-M   'P 1'
#
loop_
_entity.id
_entity.type
_entity.pdbx_description
1 polymer ?
#
loop_
_entity_poly.entity_id
_entity_poly.type
_entity_poly.pdbx_seq_one_letter_code
_entity_poly.pdbx_strand_id
1 'polypeptide(L)'
;MTKLIVRRAARFDVRSIREWYEAEEVGLGARFLTELDGVVERARLMPRQFPEVGRSLRRALLRRFPYCVYFLDRGDAVIVFAVLHQHRHPTEWQRRAKHRAG
;
A
#
# COMPACT_ATOMS: atom_id res chain seq x y z
N MET A 1 -6.47 4.31 19.57
CA MET A 1 -5.42 4.48 18.56
C MET A 1 -5.58 3.42 17.48
N THR A 2 -5.50 3.83 16.23
CA THR A 2 -5.67 2.90 15.11
C THR A 2 -4.44 2.05 14.90
N LYS A 3 -4.63 0.74 14.84
CA LYS A 3 -3.54 -0.20 14.56
C LYS A 3 -3.22 -0.22 13.07
N LEU A 4 -1.98 -0.50 12.75
CA LEU A 4 -1.55 -0.77 11.39
C LEU A 4 -1.20 -2.24 11.25
N ILE A 5 -1.83 -2.90 10.30
CA ILE A 5 -1.55 -4.30 9.98
C ILE A 5 -1.13 -4.35 8.51
N VAL A 6 -0.01 -4.97 8.23
CA VAL A 6 0.48 -5.14 6.87
C VAL A 6 0.46 -6.62 6.55
N ARG A 7 -0.34 -7.03 5.56
CA ARG A 7 -0.45 -8.43 5.19
C ARG A 7 0.82 -8.91 4.51
N ARG A 8 1.03 -10.22 4.55
CA ARG A 8 2.24 -10.84 4.00
C ARG A 8 2.45 -10.48 2.54
N ALA A 9 1.39 -10.53 1.73
CA ALA A 9 1.50 -10.21 0.30
C ALA A 9 1.96 -8.77 0.09
N ALA A 10 1.47 -7.83 0.90
CA ALA A 10 1.89 -6.43 0.81
C ALA A 10 3.35 -6.28 1.22
N ARG A 11 3.81 -7.00 2.24
CA ARG A 11 5.21 -6.98 2.63
C ARG A 11 6.12 -7.48 1.53
N PHE A 12 5.68 -8.53 0.85
CA PHE A 12 6.41 -9.07 -0.30
C PHE A 12 6.47 -8.02 -1.42
N ASP A 13 5.35 -7.35 -1.70
CA ASP A 13 5.32 -6.27 -2.69
C ASP A 13 6.38 -5.21 -2.37
N VAL A 14 6.37 -4.73 -1.13
CA VAL A 14 7.30 -3.66 -0.70
C VAL A 14 8.74 -4.09 -0.85
N ARG A 15 9.06 -5.31 -0.42
CA ARG A 15 10.43 -5.82 -0.53
C ARG A 15 10.87 -5.87 -1.99
N SER A 16 10.02 -6.41 -2.86
CA SER A 16 10.34 -6.55 -4.28
C SER A 16 10.56 -5.19 -4.95
N ILE A 17 9.69 -4.23 -4.63
CA ILE A 17 9.80 -2.89 -5.20
C ILE A 17 11.07 -2.21 -4.71
N ARG A 18 11.36 -2.31 -3.42
CA ARG A 18 12.55 -1.71 -2.83
C ARG A 18 13.82 -2.27 -3.45
N GLU A 19 13.88 -3.60 -3.61
CA GLU A 19 15.04 -4.26 -4.20
C GLU A 19 15.24 -3.83 -5.65
N TRP A 20 14.14 -3.70 -6.40
CA TRP A 20 14.22 -3.26 -7.78
C TRP A 20 14.81 -1.85 -7.89
N TYR A 21 14.31 -0.93 -7.06
CA TYR A 21 14.81 0.45 -7.08
C TYR A 21 16.26 0.54 -6.62
N GLU A 22 16.63 -0.24 -5.61
CA GLU A 22 18.00 -0.22 -5.11
C GLU A 22 18.99 -0.75 -6.15
N ALA A 23 18.56 -1.72 -6.96
CA ALA A 23 19.39 -2.23 -8.06
C ALA A 23 19.56 -1.19 -9.17
N GLU A 24 18.57 -0.31 -9.34
CA GLU A 24 18.66 0.75 -10.34
C GLU A 24 19.61 1.87 -9.90
N GLU A 25 19.54 2.23 -8.64
CA GLU A 25 20.36 3.33 -8.10
C GLU A 25 20.49 3.16 -6.59
N VAL A 26 21.70 3.20 -6.09
CA VAL A 26 21.97 3.10 -4.66
C VAL A 26 21.25 4.24 -3.92
N GLY A 27 20.51 3.88 -2.89
CA GLY A 27 19.74 4.81 -2.07
C GLY A 27 18.31 5.02 -2.55
N LEU A 28 17.97 4.58 -3.76
CA LEU A 28 16.63 4.77 -4.29
C LEU A 28 15.60 3.91 -3.56
N GLY A 29 15.98 2.72 -3.15
CA GLY A 29 15.12 1.87 -2.35
C GLY A 29 14.75 2.52 -1.01
N ALA A 30 15.71 3.18 -0.37
CA ALA A 30 15.45 3.88 0.87
C ALA A 30 14.51 5.07 0.67
N ARG A 31 14.65 5.79 -0.44
CA ARG A 31 13.73 6.90 -0.76
C ARG A 31 12.32 6.41 -0.98
N PHE A 32 12.18 5.27 -1.66
CA PHE A 32 10.87 4.65 -1.84
C PHE A 32 10.23 4.32 -0.49
N LEU A 33 10.98 3.69 0.41
CA LEU A 33 10.47 3.33 1.73
C LEU A 33 10.05 4.55 2.55
N THR A 34 10.84 5.63 2.47
CA THR A 34 10.52 6.85 3.20
C THR A 34 9.18 7.42 2.75
N GLU A 35 8.95 7.49 1.45
CA GLU A 35 7.68 7.99 0.95
C GLU A 35 6.54 7.04 1.28
N LEU A 36 6.75 5.74 1.14
CA LEU A 36 5.76 4.73 1.48
C LEU A 36 5.35 4.84 2.94
N ASP A 37 6.32 4.95 3.85
CA ASP A 37 6.04 5.07 5.28
C ASP A 37 5.18 6.29 5.58
N GLY A 38 5.45 7.41 4.91
CA GLY A 38 4.66 8.61 5.08
C GLY A 38 3.22 8.44 4.62
N VAL A 39 3.03 7.79 3.48
CA VAL A 39 1.68 7.52 2.94
C VAL A 39 0.92 6.57 3.86
N VAL A 40 1.56 5.49 4.30
CA VAL A 40 0.95 4.51 5.18
C VAL A 40 0.56 5.14 6.52
N GLU A 41 1.41 6.02 7.06
CA GLU A 41 1.10 6.70 8.32
C GLU A 41 -0.10 7.63 8.17
N ARG A 42 -0.19 8.35 7.05
CA ARG A 42 -1.37 9.18 6.80
C ARG A 42 -2.64 8.34 6.64
N ALA A 43 -2.52 7.18 5.99
CA ALA A 43 -3.65 6.27 5.84
C ALA A 43 -4.11 5.75 7.22
N ARG A 44 -3.16 5.47 8.11
CA ARG A 44 -3.47 5.01 9.46
C ARG A 44 -4.19 6.09 10.27
N LEU A 45 -3.69 7.33 10.18
CA LEU A 45 -4.22 8.44 10.98
C LEU A 45 -5.53 9.00 10.42
N MET A 46 -5.65 9.09 9.10
CA MET A 46 -6.80 9.71 8.45
C MET A 46 -7.24 8.92 7.22
N PRO A 47 -7.73 7.68 7.43
CA PRO A 47 -8.04 6.81 6.29
C PRO A 47 -9.13 7.38 5.39
N ARG A 48 -10.05 8.16 5.94
CA ARG A 48 -11.17 8.71 5.16
C ARG A 48 -10.77 9.82 4.20
N GLN A 49 -9.55 10.32 4.30
CA GLN A 49 -9.03 11.28 3.33
C GLN A 49 -8.69 10.64 1.99
N PHE A 50 -8.64 9.31 1.94
CA PHE A 50 -8.28 8.60 0.72
C PHE A 50 -9.53 8.03 0.06
N PRO A 51 -9.57 8.03 -1.29
CA PRO A 51 -10.78 7.59 -2.00
C PRO A 51 -11.08 6.11 -1.79
N GLU A 52 -12.36 5.79 -1.69
CA GLU A 52 -12.81 4.42 -1.69
C GLU A 52 -12.76 3.87 -3.12
N VAL A 53 -12.29 2.64 -3.23
CA VAL A 53 -12.30 1.92 -4.49
C VAL A 53 -13.17 0.66 -4.41
N GLY A 54 -13.76 0.43 -3.24
CA GLY A 54 -14.66 -0.67 -2.97
C GLY A 54 -15.19 -0.51 -1.56
N ARG A 55 -15.92 -1.49 -1.07
CA ARG A 55 -16.52 -1.44 0.26
C ARG A 55 -15.42 -1.43 1.33
N SER A 56 -15.25 -0.30 2.01
CA SER A 56 -14.21 -0.06 3.02
C SER A 56 -12.80 -0.22 2.47
N LEU A 57 -12.64 -0.35 1.17
CA LEU A 57 -11.35 -0.44 0.51
C LEU A 57 -10.95 0.93 0.01
N ARG A 58 -9.75 1.33 0.30
CA ARG A 58 -9.24 2.65 -0.08
C ARG A 58 -7.89 2.53 -0.76
N ARG A 59 -7.54 3.57 -1.49
CA ARG A 59 -6.30 3.61 -2.25
C ARG A 59 -5.56 4.90 -1.98
N ALA A 60 -4.26 4.78 -1.71
CA ALA A 60 -3.38 5.93 -1.51
C ALA A 60 -2.25 5.88 -2.53
N LEU A 61 -2.12 6.93 -3.32
CA LEU A 61 -1.10 7.04 -4.36
C LEU A 61 0.18 7.61 -3.77
N LEU A 62 1.34 7.06 -4.17
CA LEU A 62 2.62 7.69 -3.92
C LEU A 62 2.80 8.82 -4.94
N ARG A 63 3.60 9.83 -4.56
CA ARG A 63 3.79 11.01 -5.40
C ARG A 63 4.94 10.85 -6.39
N ARG A 64 6.08 10.38 -5.90
CA ARG A 64 7.31 10.28 -6.71
C ARG A 64 7.53 8.90 -7.32
N PHE A 65 6.73 7.93 -6.90
CA PHE A 65 6.83 6.56 -7.38
C PHE A 65 5.46 6.14 -7.89
N PRO A 66 5.40 5.38 -8.99
CA PRO A 66 4.12 5.04 -9.62
C PRO A 66 3.42 3.86 -8.93
N TYR A 67 3.33 3.90 -7.61
CA TYR A 67 2.74 2.82 -6.82
C TYR A 67 1.60 3.33 -5.96
N CYS A 68 0.67 2.42 -5.68
CA CYS A 68 -0.48 2.67 -4.82
C CYS A 68 -0.47 1.72 -3.65
N VAL A 69 -0.89 2.22 -2.50
CA VAL A 69 -1.16 1.40 -1.32
C VAL A 69 -2.66 1.14 -1.27
N TYR A 70 -3.06 -0.13 -1.21
CA TYR A 70 -4.45 -0.53 -1.05
C TYR A 70 -4.67 -1.00 0.37
N PHE A 71 -5.67 -0.45 1.04
CA PHE A 71 -5.90 -0.77 2.44
C PHE A 71 -7.38 -0.84 2.78
N LEU A 72 -7.67 -1.56 3.87
CA LEU A 72 -9.00 -1.65 4.46
C LEU A 72 -9.06 -0.72 5.65
N ASP A 73 -10.11 0.06 5.73
CA ASP A 73 -10.40 0.89 6.90
C ASP A 73 -11.40 0.12 7.78
N ARG A 74 -10.92 -0.41 8.90
CA ARG A 74 -11.73 -1.18 9.84
C ARG A 74 -12.15 -0.37 11.07
N GLY A 75 -11.87 0.94 11.06
CA GLY A 75 -12.15 1.78 12.21
C GLY A 75 -11.06 1.74 13.25
N ASP A 76 -10.84 0.58 13.87
CA ASP A 76 -9.79 0.40 14.89
C ASP A 76 -8.46 -0.06 14.30
N ALA A 77 -8.46 -0.44 13.02
CA ALA A 77 -7.26 -0.91 12.35
C ALA A 77 -7.30 -0.52 10.88
N VAL A 78 -6.14 -0.23 10.33
CA VAL A 78 -5.93 -0.08 8.91
C VAL A 78 -5.08 -1.26 8.45
N ILE A 79 -5.56 -1.99 7.46
CA ILE A 79 -4.94 -3.20 6.97
C ILE A 79 -4.45 -2.96 5.55
N VAL A 80 -3.13 -2.90 5.37
CA VAL A 80 -2.52 -2.78 4.04
C VAL A 80 -2.44 -4.17 3.44
N PHE A 81 -3.09 -4.37 2.30
CA PHE A 81 -3.11 -5.69 1.67
C PHE A 81 -2.40 -5.75 0.31
N ALA A 82 -2.04 -4.61 -0.26
CA ALA A 82 -1.31 -4.59 -1.53
C ALA A 82 -0.58 -3.28 -1.71
N VAL A 83 0.60 -3.33 -2.33
CA VAL A 83 1.32 -2.16 -2.83
C VAL A 83 1.68 -2.49 -4.27
N LEU A 84 0.99 -1.88 -5.23
CA LEU A 84 1.05 -2.27 -6.62
C LEU A 84 1.26 -1.06 -7.53
N HIS A 85 1.91 -1.32 -8.66
CA HIS A 85 2.08 -0.29 -9.68
C HIS A 85 0.70 0.21 -10.17
N GLN A 86 0.57 1.51 -10.32
CA GLN A 86 -0.71 2.14 -10.65
C GLN A 86 -1.33 1.63 -11.94
N HIS A 87 -0.52 1.19 -12.90
CA HIS A 87 -1.00 0.83 -14.24
C HIS A 87 -0.71 -0.61 -14.65
N ARG A 88 0.14 -1.34 -13.92
CA ARG A 88 0.57 -2.68 -14.35
C ARG A 88 -0.31 -3.81 -13.86
N HIS A 89 -1.04 -3.60 -12.78
CA HIS A 89 -1.81 -4.68 -12.15
C HIS A 89 -3.24 -4.22 -11.85
N PRO A 90 -4.01 -3.88 -12.90
CA PRO A 90 -5.33 -3.25 -12.68
C PRO A 90 -6.33 -4.14 -11.94
N THR A 91 -6.16 -5.46 -11.98
CA THR A 91 -7.10 -6.37 -11.31
C THR A 91 -6.51 -7.08 -10.09
N GLU A 92 -5.22 -6.91 -9.82
CA GLU A 92 -4.57 -7.67 -8.74
C GLU A 92 -5.13 -7.30 -7.36
N TRP A 93 -5.34 -6.01 -7.10
CA TRP A 93 -5.88 -5.61 -5.80
C TRP A 93 -7.30 -6.14 -5.61
N GLN A 94 -8.09 -6.22 -6.70
CA GLN A 94 -9.44 -6.77 -6.64
C GLN A 94 -9.40 -8.25 -6.30
N ARG A 95 -8.49 -9.00 -6.92
CA ARG A 95 -8.31 -10.42 -6.64
C ARG A 95 -7.94 -10.65 -5.18
N ARG A 96 -7.00 -9.86 -4.66
CA ARG A 96 -6.58 -9.97 -3.27
C ARG A 96 -7.72 -9.59 -2.31
N ALA A 97 -8.52 -8.61 -2.67
CA ALA A 97 -9.65 -8.19 -1.86
C ALA A 97 -10.69 -9.30 -1.69
N LYS A 98 -10.89 -10.11 -2.73
CA LYS A 98 -11.82 -11.24 -2.66
C LYS A 98 -11.38 -12.31 -1.66
N HIS A 99 -10.10 -12.41 -1.37
CA HIS A 99 -9.56 -13.41 -0.45
C HIS A 99 -9.20 -12.84 0.91
N ARG A 100 -9.64 -11.62 1.20
CA ARG A 100 -9.25 -10.93 2.43
C ARG A 100 -9.82 -11.54 3.70
N ALA A 101 -10.90 -12.29 3.56
CA ALA A 101 -11.54 -12.91 4.71
C ALA A 101 -10.80 -14.17 5.16
N GLY A 102 -9.92 -14.68 4.32
CA GLY A 102 -9.14 -15.85 4.63
C GLY A 102 -8.01 -15.56 5.61
#